data_76260bf4b11876e85e086b4d8183b5f3
#
_entry.id   76260bf4b11876e85e086b4d8183b5f3
#
_cell.length_a   1.000
_cell.length_b   1.000
_cell.length_c   1.000
_cell.angle_alpha   90.00
_cell.angle_beta   90.00
_cell.angle_gamma   90.00
#
_symmetry.space_group_name_H-M   'P 1'
#
loop_
_entity.id
_entity.type
_entity.pdbx_description
1 polymer ?
#
loop_
_entity_poly.entity_id
_entity_poly.type
_entity_poly.pdbx_seq_one_letter_code
_entity_poly.pdbx_strand_id
1 'polypeptide(L)'
;MITKKLTEVTQVTSPSDGYLTPIHDGTGLKAITFANLRSKVNEPVNASITALSEKEATDISTVNALVAPLVYNNAGAHNAIYRGKNLGTSLTDAQSKVIKAGTFDDLYIGDYWVINGVTWRIAGFDYWYRCGDTECTTHHVVIVPDSNLYNAKMNDTNITTGAYVGSLMYTTNLATAKTTISNAFGDHVLSHRIYLNNAVTNGYPSGGAWVSSTVDLMCEEMVYGSGIFHPVSTGSTVPANHRVEKSQLPLFALEPSRITNRGTYWLRDVVSAAGFAFVYGSGNADYYGASLSGGVRPAFAIS
;
A
#
# COMPACT_ATOMS: atom_id res chain seq x y z
N MET A 1 69.81 28.72 41.61
CA MET A 1 68.49 28.32 41.05
C MET A 1 68.42 28.90 39.64
N ILE A 2 68.52 28.08 38.58
CA ILE A 2 68.53 28.59 37.20
C ILE A 2 67.04 28.76 36.84
N THR A 3 66.50 29.96 36.85
CA THR A 3 65.17 30.30 36.36
C THR A 3 65.26 30.46 34.85
N LYS A 4 65.00 29.39 34.10
CA LYS A 4 64.74 29.52 32.66
C LYS A 4 63.44 30.26 32.48
N LYS A 5 63.41 31.28 31.62
CA LYS A 5 62.23 31.98 31.22
C LYS A 5 61.34 30.97 30.42
N LEU A 6 60.04 31.05 30.55
CA LEU A 6 59.10 30.17 29.88
C LEU A 6 59.25 30.13 28.33
N THR A 7 59.81 31.24 27.78
CA THR A 7 60.15 31.40 26.34
C THR A 7 61.36 30.61 25.89
N GLU A 8 62.15 30.05 26.84
CA GLU A 8 63.39 29.28 26.57
C GLU A 8 63.11 27.76 26.64
N VAL A 9 61.88 27.35 26.92
CA VAL A 9 61.50 25.95 26.96
C VAL A 9 61.05 25.49 25.56
N THR A 10 61.74 24.45 25.06
CA THR A 10 61.39 23.85 23.77
C THR A 10 59.88 23.40 23.80
N GLN A 11 59.08 23.94 22.90
CA GLN A 11 57.71 23.50 22.77
C GLN A 11 57.62 22.10 22.17
N VAL A 12 56.94 21.20 22.82
CA VAL A 12 56.65 19.85 22.31
C VAL A 12 55.25 19.89 21.66
N THR A 13 55.22 19.72 20.35
CA THR A 13 53.98 19.77 19.57
C THR A 13 53.14 18.49 19.69
N SER A 14 53.77 17.38 20.08
CA SER A 14 53.13 16.08 20.26
C SER A 14 53.71 15.38 21.49
N PRO A 15 53.36 15.82 22.72
CA PRO A 15 53.90 15.23 23.93
C PRO A 15 53.40 13.80 24.13
N SER A 16 54.32 12.92 24.56
CA SER A 16 53.92 11.58 25.02
C SER A 16 53.20 11.67 26.38
N ASP A 17 52.45 10.62 26.73
CA ASP A 17 51.65 10.59 27.97
C ASP A 17 52.49 10.74 29.25
N GLY A 18 53.80 10.48 29.19
CA GLY A 18 54.72 10.64 30.30
C GLY A 18 55.30 12.06 30.47
N TYR A 19 55.08 12.99 29.53
CA TYR A 19 55.55 14.37 29.67
C TYR A 19 54.85 15.06 30.84
N LEU A 20 55.63 15.87 31.58
CA LEU A 20 55.14 16.65 32.70
C LEU A 20 54.80 18.08 32.26
N THR A 21 53.58 18.51 32.57
CA THR A 21 53.13 19.88 32.35
C THR A 21 53.10 20.62 33.69
N PRO A 22 53.74 21.78 33.82
CA PRO A 22 53.63 22.57 35.03
C PRO A 22 52.27 23.20 35.15
N ILE A 23 51.64 23.09 36.34
CA ILE A 23 50.39 23.74 36.71
C ILE A 23 50.58 24.52 38.01
N HIS A 24 49.78 25.61 38.15
CA HIS A 24 49.76 26.37 39.39
C HIS A 24 48.37 26.14 40.04
N ASP A 25 48.35 25.61 41.27
CA ASP A 25 47.12 25.25 41.97
C ASP A 25 46.69 26.26 43.06
N GLY A 26 47.25 27.46 43.01
CA GLY A 26 47.04 28.53 44.02
C GLY A 26 48.04 28.46 45.19
N THR A 27 48.73 27.34 45.38
CA THR A 27 49.68 27.15 46.48
C THR A 27 51.13 27.03 45.97
N GLY A 28 51.34 26.82 44.68
CA GLY A 28 52.66 26.70 44.06
C GLY A 28 52.64 25.98 42.73
N LEU A 29 53.85 25.92 42.08
CA LEU A 29 54.01 25.16 40.85
C LEU A 29 54.08 23.66 41.16
N LYS A 30 53.21 22.88 40.53
CA LYS A 30 53.19 21.41 40.53
C LYS A 30 53.36 20.89 39.11
N ALA A 31 53.65 19.63 38.98
CA ALA A 31 53.72 18.97 37.69
C ALA A 31 52.60 17.91 37.58
N ILE A 32 51.94 17.87 36.44
CA ILE A 32 51.01 16.84 36.09
C ILE A 32 51.46 16.14 34.82
N THR A 33 51.29 14.84 34.71
CA THR A 33 51.57 14.15 33.47
C THR A 33 50.58 14.56 32.40
N PHE A 34 50.99 14.55 31.15
CA PHE A 34 50.09 14.86 30.03
C PHE A 34 48.90 13.89 29.96
N ALA A 35 49.13 12.63 30.32
CA ALA A 35 48.06 11.65 30.43
C ALA A 35 46.96 12.07 31.44
N ASN A 36 47.39 12.50 32.63
CA ASN A 36 46.43 12.95 33.67
C ASN A 36 45.73 14.25 33.27
N LEU A 37 46.45 15.19 32.60
CA LEU A 37 45.83 16.42 32.09
C LEU A 37 44.79 16.09 31.03
N ARG A 38 45.13 15.21 30.07
CA ARG A 38 44.19 14.75 29.04
C ARG A 38 42.94 14.07 29.65
N SER A 39 43.14 13.20 30.64
CA SER A 39 42.04 12.55 31.36
C SER A 39 41.13 13.59 32.00
N LYS A 40 41.69 14.57 32.73
CA LYS A 40 40.90 15.61 33.40
C LYS A 40 40.16 16.55 32.45
N VAL A 41 40.70 16.81 31.26
CA VAL A 41 40.03 17.60 30.24
C VAL A 41 38.94 16.82 29.52
N ASN A 42 39.19 15.53 29.23
CA ASN A 42 38.25 14.70 28.50
C ASN A 42 37.12 14.12 29.40
N GLU A 43 37.33 13.97 30.69
CA GLU A 43 36.37 13.41 31.64
C GLU A 43 34.98 14.14 31.56
N PRO A 44 34.88 15.47 31.65
CA PRO A 44 33.62 16.16 31.55
C PRO A 44 33.00 16.11 30.14
N VAL A 45 33.85 16.06 29.10
CA VAL A 45 33.36 15.94 27.71
C VAL A 45 32.73 14.55 27.49
N ASN A 46 33.41 13.48 27.93
CA ASN A 46 32.89 12.13 27.81
C ASN A 46 31.61 11.96 28.63
N ALA A 47 31.55 12.51 29.85
CA ALA A 47 30.34 12.50 30.67
C ALA A 47 29.15 13.22 29.96
N SER A 48 29.45 14.37 29.31
CA SER A 48 28.43 15.11 28.56
C SER A 48 27.96 14.34 27.31
N ILE A 49 28.85 13.66 26.60
CA ILE A 49 28.50 12.83 25.43
C ILE A 49 27.65 11.66 25.88
N THR A 50 28.00 10.99 26.97
CA THR A 50 27.21 9.89 27.52
C THR A 50 25.81 10.38 27.91
N ALA A 51 25.71 11.47 28.66
CA ALA A 51 24.42 12.03 29.08
C ALA A 51 23.54 12.47 27.89
N LEU A 52 24.15 13.02 26.81
CA LEU A 52 23.44 13.39 25.60
C LEU A 52 22.92 12.14 24.87
N SER A 53 23.73 11.10 24.74
CA SER A 53 23.32 9.83 24.11
C SER A 53 22.21 9.14 24.89
N GLU A 54 22.24 9.13 26.22
CA GLU A 54 21.18 8.59 27.06
C GLU A 54 19.88 9.38 26.92
N LYS A 55 19.99 10.71 26.86
CA LYS A 55 18.83 11.59 26.64
C LYS A 55 18.22 11.35 25.26
N GLU A 56 19.03 11.26 24.22
CA GLU A 56 18.55 11.00 22.86
C GLU A 56 17.84 9.64 22.77
N ALA A 57 18.40 8.59 23.37
CA ALA A 57 17.74 7.29 23.44
C ALA A 57 16.40 7.34 24.17
N THR A 58 16.31 8.12 25.26
CA THR A 58 15.07 8.34 26.01
C THR A 58 14.04 9.11 25.20
N ASP A 59 14.46 10.17 24.51
CA ASP A 59 13.60 10.99 23.66
C ASP A 59 13.02 10.15 22.49
N ILE A 60 13.86 9.34 21.83
CA ILE A 60 13.45 8.39 20.79
C ILE A 60 12.45 7.37 21.33
N SER A 61 12.72 6.80 22.50
CA SER A 61 11.80 5.83 23.15
C SER A 61 10.45 6.48 23.46
N THR A 62 10.46 7.71 23.95
CA THR A 62 9.25 8.48 24.24
C THR A 62 8.42 8.76 22.98
N VAL A 63 9.08 9.20 21.91
CA VAL A 63 8.42 9.43 20.62
C VAL A 63 7.83 8.13 20.07
N ASN A 64 8.59 7.04 20.13
CA ASN A 64 8.10 5.73 19.69
C ASN A 64 6.88 5.26 20.51
N ALA A 65 6.88 5.48 21.82
CA ALA A 65 5.75 5.14 22.68
C ALA A 65 4.49 6.00 22.37
N LEU A 66 4.66 7.27 22.01
CA LEU A 66 3.58 8.16 21.60
C LEU A 66 3.01 7.80 20.22
N VAL A 67 3.87 7.34 19.31
CA VAL A 67 3.48 6.98 17.95
C VAL A 67 2.93 5.55 17.88
N ALA A 68 3.39 4.63 18.74
CA ALA A 68 2.97 3.23 18.75
C ALA A 68 1.43 3.02 18.79
N PRO A 69 0.64 3.79 19.56
CA PRO A 69 -0.82 3.69 19.54
C PRO A 69 -1.46 4.18 18.23
N LEU A 70 -0.75 4.99 17.43
CA LEU A 70 -1.22 5.53 16.16
C LEU A 70 -0.89 4.62 14.97
N VAL A 71 0.06 3.71 15.15
CA VAL A 71 0.52 2.76 14.13
C VAL A 71 0.10 1.35 14.54
N TYR A 72 -1.20 1.04 14.36
CA TYR A 72 -1.64 -0.34 14.42
C TYR A 72 -1.21 -1.07 13.14
N ASN A 73 -0.42 -2.13 13.27
CA ASN A 73 -0.11 -3.02 12.16
C ASN A 73 -1.33 -3.91 11.88
N ASN A 74 -2.29 -3.35 11.17
CA ASN A 74 -3.51 -4.02 10.71
C ASN A 74 -4.08 -3.32 9.49
N ALA A 75 -4.98 -3.98 8.79
CA ALA A 75 -5.60 -3.48 7.56
C ALA A 75 -6.19 -2.05 7.70
N GLY A 76 -6.82 -1.73 8.84
CA GLY A 76 -7.43 -0.42 9.07
C GLY A 76 -6.42 0.72 9.03
N ALA A 77 -5.29 0.57 9.71
CA ALA A 77 -4.22 1.57 9.73
C ALA A 77 -3.56 1.72 8.34
N HIS A 78 -3.28 0.59 7.68
CA HIS A 78 -2.64 0.59 6.36
C HIS A 78 -3.57 1.13 5.26
N ASN A 79 -4.90 0.96 5.38
CA ASN A 79 -5.90 1.55 4.49
C ASN A 79 -6.05 3.07 4.64
N ALA A 80 -5.48 3.68 5.68
CA ALA A 80 -5.61 5.11 5.96
C ALA A 80 -4.45 5.96 5.42
N ILE A 81 -3.39 5.34 4.89
CA ILE A 81 -2.15 6.04 4.51
C ILE A 81 -1.81 5.75 3.05
N TYR A 82 -1.74 6.81 2.22
CA TYR A 82 -1.22 6.75 0.86
C TYR A 82 0.28 7.05 0.85
N ARG A 83 1.10 6.19 0.22
CA ARG A 83 2.56 6.38 0.12
C ARG A 83 3.08 6.37 -1.31
N GLY A 84 2.76 5.36 -2.13
CA GLY A 84 3.19 5.28 -3.52
C GLY A 84 4.65 4.86 -3.74
N LYS A 85 5.21 4.04 -2.85
CA LYS A 85 6.59 3.50 -2.93
C LYS A 85 6.67 2.37 -3.97
N ASN A 86 7.76 2.33 -4.74
CA ASN A 86 8.10 1.17 -5.56
C ASN A 86 8.62 0.03 -4.66
N LEU A 87 7.94 -1.11 -4.70
CA LEU A 87 8.24 -2.31 -3.90
C LEU A 87 9.16 -3.30 -4.62
N GLY A 88 9.52 -3.03 -5.89
CA GLY A 88 10.40 -3.87 -6.68
C GLY A 88 9.74 -4.47 -7.92
N THR A 89 10.38 -5.51 -8.46
CA THR A 89 10.00 -6.18 -9.71
C THR A 89 9.41 -7.58 -9.49
N SER A 90 9.18 -7.96 -8.25
CA SER A 90 8.52 -9.20 -7.85
C SER A 90 7.96 -9.09 -6.43
N LEU A 91 6.95 -9.87 -6.09
CA LEU A 91 6.53 -10.08 -4.71
C LEU A 91 7.59 -10.91 -4.00
N THR A 92 8.15 -10.41 -2.90
CA THR A 92 9.16 -11.13 -2.12
C THR A 92 8.52 -12.00 -1.04
N ASP A 93 9.25 -13.05 -0.58
CA ASP A 93 8.80 -13.89 0.53
C ASP A 93 8.53 -13.08 1.82
N ALA A 94 9.34 -12.05 2.08
CA ALA A 94 9.14 -11.16 3.21
C ALA A 94 7.82 -10.38 3.11
N GLN A 95 7.49 -9.85 1.93
CA GLN A 95 6.23 -9.15 1.68
C GLN A 95 5.03 -10.11 1.78
N SER A 96 5.12 -11.31 1.16
CA SER A 96 4.07 -12.33 1.28
C SER A 96 3.84 -12.74 2.75
N LYS A 97 4.91 -12.87 3.53
CA LYS A 97 4.81 -13.22 4.95
C LYS A 97 4.03 -12.20 5.77
N VAL A 98 4.29 -10.90 5.59
CA VAL A 98 3.58 -9.84 6.35
C VAL A 98 2.14 -9.67 5.85
N ILE A 99 1.85 -9.95 4.57
CA ILE A 99 0.49 -10.01 4.04
C ILE A 99 -0.27 -11.15 4.71
N LYS A 100 0.26 -12.38 4.71
CA LYS A 100 -0.36 -13.56 5.34
C LYS A 100 -0.58 -13.39 6.85
N ALA A 101 0.32 -12.68 7.51
CA ALA A 101 0.21 -12.38 8.93
C ALA A 101 -0.85 -11.32 9.25
N GLY A 102 -1.30 -10.53 8.26
CA GLY A 102 -2.22 -9.40 8.45
C GLY A 102 -1.59 -8.21 9.17
N THR A 103 -0.26 -8.16 9.25
CA THR A 103 0.47 -7.03 9.83
C THR A 103 0.79 -5.96 8.78
N PHE A 104 0.98 -6.38 7.52
CA PHE A 104 1.26 -5.52 6.37
C PHE A 104 2.47 -4.59 6.53
N ASP A 105 3.44 -4.99 7.34
CA ASP A 105 4.62 -4.18 7.66
C ASP A 105 5.28 -3.64 6.38
N ASP A 106 5.55 -2.31 6.35
CA ASP A 106 6.11 -1.54 5.23
C ASP A 106 5.34 -1.69 3.90
N LEU A 107 4.01 -1.93 3.95
CA LEU A 107 3.11 -1.88 2.81
C LEU A 107 2.00 -0.85 3.08
N TYR A 108 1.71 0.04 2.11
CA TYR A 108 0.73 1.10 2.26
C TYR A 108 -0.08 1.27 0.97
N ILE A 109 -1.22 1.95 1.06
CA ILE A 109 -2.02 2.27 -0.12
C ILE A 109 -1.18 3.06 -1.14
N GLY A 110 -1.31 2.68 -2.39
CA GLY A 110 -0.59 3.33 -3.49
C GLY A 110 0.82 2.78 -3.74
N ASP A 111 1.40 1.99 -2.84
CA ASP A 111 2.64 1.28 -3.13
C ASP A 111 2.45 0.32 -4.31
N TYR A 112 3.51 0.03 -5.03
CA TYR A 112 3.38 -0.73 -6.27
C TYR A 112 4.60 -1.58 -6.61
N TRP A 113 4.35 -2.65 -7.35
CA TRP A 113 5.37 -3.42 -8.04
C TRP A 113 5.36 -3.10 -9.53
N VAL A 114 6.51 -3.24 -10.18
CA VAL A 114 6.62 -3.21 -11.65
C VAL A 114 7.04 -4.60 -12.13
N ILE A 115 6.06 -5.42 -12.49
CA ILE A 115 6.30 -6.82 -12.90
C ILE A 115 5.88 -6.98 -14.35
N ASN A 116 6.78 -7.52 -15.18
CA ASN A 116 6.56 -7.73 -16.62
C ASN A 116 6.09 -6.47 -17.36
N GLY A 117 6.62 -5.30 -16.97
CA GLY A 117 6.28 -4.00 -17.57
C GLY A 117 4.93 -3.41 -17.13
N VAL A 118 4.19 -4.07 -16.24
CA VAL A 118 2.93 -3.56 -15.68
C VAL A 118 3.17 -3.04 -14.27
N THR A 119 2.62 -1.86 -13.97
CA THR A 119 2.60 -1.29 -12.61
C THR A 119 1.38 -1.80 -11.88
N TRP A 120 1.59 -2.61 -10.86
CA TRP A 120 0.60 -3.25 -10.00
C TRP A 120 0.52 -2.51 -8.68
N ARG A 121 -0.59 -1.83 -8.42
CA ARG A 121 -0.72 -0.92 -7.28
C ARG A 121 -1.62 -1.46 -6.19
N ILE A 122 -1.19 -1.31 -4.93
CA ILE A 122 -2.00 -1.63 -3.75
C ILE A 122 -3.19 -0.69 -3.68
N ALA A 123 -4.37 -1.27 -3.72
CA ALA A 123 -5.64 -0.56 -3.71
C ALA A 123 -6.42 -0.70 -2.39
N GLY A 124 -6.16 -1.75 -1.62
CA GLY A 124 -6.79 -1.98 -0.33
C GLY A 124 -6.14 -3.13 0.42
N PHE A 125 -6.32 -3.15 1.73
CA PHE A 125 -5.90 -4.23 2.62
C PHE A 125 -7.15 -4.88 3.19
N ASP A 126 -7.21 -6.23 3.15
CA ASP A 126 -8.30 -7.03 3.73
C ASP A 126 -9.72 -6.64 3.23
N TYR A 127 -9.82 -6.16 1.99
CA TYR A 127 -11.07 -5.64 1.44
C TYR A 127 -12.19 -6.69 1.44
N TRP A 128 -11.87 -7.97 1.19
CA TRP A 128 -12.81 -9.09 1.23
C TRP A 128 -12.71 -9.95 2.51
N TYR A 129 -11.95 -9.51 3.51
CA TYR A 129 -11.78 -10.27 4.74
C TYR A 129 -13.11 -10.41 5.49
N ARG A 130 -13.44 -11.64 5.89
CA ARG A 130 -14.72 -12.02 6.51
C ARG A 130 -15.96 -11.71 5.66
N CYS A 131 -15.80 -11.73 4.33
CA CYS A 131 -16.88 -11.57 3.38
C CYS A 131 -17.14 -12.86 2.62
N GLY A 132 -18.34 -12.98 2.02
CA GLY A 132 -18.75 -14.14 1.26
C GLY A 132 -19.77 -15.02 1.99
N ASP A 133 -20.41 -15.92 1.23
CA ASP A 133 -21.24 -17.02 1.78
C ASP A 133 -20.36 -18.05 2.51
N THR A 134 -19.12 -18.19 2.08
CA THR A 134 -18.03 -18.79 2.83
C THR A 134 -17.04 -17.67 3.08
N GLU A 135 -16.82 -17.33 4.34
CA GLU A 135 -15.99 -16.21 4.72
C GLU A 135 -14.53 -16.37 4.24
N CYS A 136 -13.99 -15.32 3.64
CA CYS A 136 -12.57 -15.20 3.38
C CYS A 136 -11.84 -14.89 4.69
N THR A 137 -11.13 -15.86 5.26
CA THR A 137 -10.35 -15.70 6.49
C THR A 137 -8.86 -15.46 6.24
N THR A 138 -8.47 -15.34 4.97
CA THR A 138 -7.08 -15.10 4.56
C THR A 138 -6.84 -13.60 4.44
N HIS A 139 -5.83 -13.11 5.16
CA HIS A 139 -5.36 -11.74 4.99
C HIS A 139 -4.79 -11.53 3.59
N HIS A 140 -5.06 -10.36 3.01
CA HIS A 140 -4.74 -10.10 1.61
C HIS A 140 -4.59 -8.62 1.29
N VAL A 141 -3.93 -8.38 0.17
CA VAL A 141 -3.81 -7.05 -0.44
C VAL A 141 -4.56 -7.05 -1.77
N VAL A 142 -5.45 -6.07 -1.97
CA VAL A 142 -6.12 -5.85 -3.25
C VAL A 142 -5.23 -5.02 -4.16
N ILE A 143 -5.11 -5.45 -5.40
CA ILE A 143 -4.26 -4.84 -6.43
C ILE A 143 -5.10 -4.44 -7.63
N VAL A 144 -4.76 -3.28 -8.20
CA VAL A 144 -5.23 -2.81 -9.50
C VAL A 144 -4.04 -2.40 -10.37
N PRO A 145 -4.05 -2.62 -11.68
CA PRO A 145 -3.04 -2.07 -12.58
C PRO A 145 -3.23 -0.57 -12.75
N ASP A 146 -2.13 0.19 -12.91
CA ASP A 146 -2.21 1.64 -13.15
C ASP A 146 -2.85 1.94 -14.51
N SER A 147 -2.64 1.10 -15.50
CA SER A 147 -3.17 1.23 -16.86
C SER A 147 -4.05 0.04 -17.24
N ASN A 148 -4.84 0.21 -18.28
CA ASN A 148 -5.55 -0.92 -18.88
C ASN A 148 -4.56 -1.98 -19.35
N LEU A 149 -4.84 -3.24 -19.08
CA LEU A 149 -4.01 -4.35 -19.57
C LEU A 149 -4.16 -4.54 -21.08
N TYR A 150 -5.37 -4.38 -21.58
CA TYR A 150 -5.76 -4.43 -23.00
C TYR A 150 -7.16 -3.85 -23.17
N ASN A 151 -7.68 -3.83 -24.40
CA ASN A 151 -9.05 -3.44 -24.69
C ASN A 151 -9.86 -4.66 -25.12
N ALA A 152 -11.12 -4.74 -24.65
CA ALA A 152 -12.05 -5.78 -25.04
C ALA A 152 -13.51 -5.28 -24.96
N LYS A 153 -14.43 -6.05 -25.51
CA LYS A 153 -15.88 -5.79 -25.44
C LYS A 153 -16.49 -6.49 -24.23
N MET A 154 -17.56 -5.94 -23.71
CA MET A 154 -18.39 -6.67 -22.73
C MET A 154 -19.18 -7.78 -23.42
N ASN A 155 -19.76 -7.53 -24.60
CA ASN A 155 -20.46 -8.50 -25.46
C ASN A 155 -20.27 -8.13 -26.96
N ASP A 156 -20.54 -9.05 -27.86
CA ASP A 156 -20.46 -8.78 -29.31
C ASP A 156 -21.58 -7.85 -29.79
N THR A 157 -22.69 -7.83 -29.09
CA THR A 157 -23.84 -6.97 -29.36
C THR A 157 -24.23 -6.18 -28.11
N ASN A 158 -25.05 -5.13 -28.27
CA ASN A 158 -25.52 -4.31 -27.15
C ASN A 158 -26.67 -5.00 -26.40
N ILE A 159 -26.35 -6.10 -25.72
CA ILE A 159 -27.25 -6.85 -24.85
C ILE A 159 -26.57 -7.13 -23.49
N THR A 160 -27.37 -7.18 -22.43
CA THR A 160 -26.89 -7.41 -21.06
C THR A 160 -27.65 -8.51 -20.33
N THR A 161 -28.41 -9.34 -21.05
CA THR A 161 -29.37 -10.33 -20.49
C THR A 161 -28.76 -11.26 -19.44
N GLY A 162 -27.51 -11.70 -19.64
CA GLY A 162 -26.78 -12.55 -18.69
C GLY A 162 -26.02 -11.75 -17.61
N ALA A 163 -26.23 -10.44 -17.52
CA ALA A 163 -25.48 -9.51 -16.68
C ALA A 163 -23.95 -9.69 -16.87
N TYR A 164 -23.16 -9.47 -15.80
CA TYR A 164 -21.70 -9.59 -15.87
C TYR A 164 -21.25 -11.04 -16.10
N VAL A 165 -21.81 -11.99 -15.32
CA VAL A 165 -21.40 -13.41 -15.39
C VAL A 165 -21.68 -14.05 -16.75
N GLY A 166 -22.78 -13.65 -17.41
CA GLY A 166 -23.13 -14.12 -18.75
C GLY A 166 -22.47 -13.33 -19.89
N SER A 167 -21.64 -12.34 -19.59
CA SER A 167 -20.99 -11.52 -20.60
C SER A 167 -19.80 -12.23 -21.26
N LEU A 168 -19.48 -11.87 -22.50
CA LEU A 168 -18.26 -12.29 -23.20
C LEU A 168 -17.00 -11.85 -22.44
N MET A 169 -17.05 -10.71 -21.76
CA MET A 169 -15.97 -10.23 -20.89
C MET A 169 -15.64 -11.27 -19.83
N TYR A 170 -16.63 -11.70 -19.04
CA TYR A 170 -16.41 -12.63 -17.94
C TYR A 170 -16.05 -14.04 -18.42
N THR A 171 -16.74 -14.54 -19.42
CA THR A 171 -16.61 -15.94 -19.89
C THR A 171 -15.36 -16.18 -20.73
N THR A 172 -14.85 -15.14 -21.41
CA THR A 172 -13.78 -15.28 -22.40
C THR A 172 -12.68 -14.23 -22.24
N ASN A 173 -13.04 -12.94 -22.26
CA ASN A 173 -12.05 -11.89 -22.43
C ASN A 173 -11.15 -11.71 -21.19
N LEU A 174 -11.65 -11.95 -19.97
CA LEU A 174 -10.87 -11.91 -18.74
C LEU A 174 -9.78 -12.98 -18.63
N ALA A 175 -9.81 -14.03 -19.45
CA ALA A 175 -8.80 -15.07 -19.45
C ALA A 175 -7.39 -14.49 -19.70
N THR A 176 -7.26 -13.49 -20.56
CA THR A 176 -5.99 -12.79 -20.81
C THR A 176 -5.50 -12.05 -19.57
N ALA A 177 -6.37 -11.35 -18.85
CA ALA A 177 -6.02 -10.67 -17.60
C ALA A 177 -5.61 -11.69 -16.52
N LYS A 178 -6.37 -12.78 -16.35
CA LYS A 178 -6.06 -13.87 -15.42
C LYS A 178 -4.67 -14.47 -15.69
N THR A 179 -4.33 -14.71 -16.96
CA THR A 179 -3.00 -15.19 -17.35
C THR A 179 -1.90 -14.18 -17.04
N THR A 180 -2.12 -12.90 -17.36
CA THR A 180 -1.14 -11.83 -17.08
C THR A 180 -0.88 -11.69 -15.59
N ILE A 181 -1.92 -11.75 -14.77
CA ILE A 181 -1.84 -11.66 -13.31
C ILE A 181 -1.18 -12.90 -12.72
N SER A 182 -1.54 -14.11 -13.19
CA SER A 182 -0.90 -15.35 -12.75
C SER A 182 0.59 -15.39 -13.11
N ASN A 183 0.99 -14.86 -14.26
CA ASN A 183 2.41 -14.74 -14.63
C ASN A 183 3.17 -13.75 -13.74
N ALA A 184 2.48 -12.79 -13.12
CA ALA A 184 3.11 -11.81 -12.23
C ALA A 184 3.17 -12.27 -10.77
N PHE A 185 2.14 -12.95 -10.26
CA PHE A 185 1.98 -13.25 -8.84
C PHE A 185 1.84 -14.76 -8.54
N GLY A 186 1.69 -15.61 -9.54
CA GLY A 186 1.64 -17.08 -9.38
C GLY A 186 0.55 -17.52 -8.39
N ASP A 187 0.95 -18.39 -7.49
CA ASP A 187 0.07 -18.99 -6.48
C ASP A 187 -0.35 -18.02 -5.36
N HIS A 188 0.18 -16.79 -5.37
CA HIS A 188 -0.25 -15.75 -4.42
C HIS A 188 -1.62 -15.15 -4.77
N VAL A 189 -2.14 -15.37 -5.98
CA VAL A 189 -3.45 -14.86 -6.38
C VAL A 189 -4.54 -15.57 -5.56
N LEU A 190 -5.25 -14.79 -4.73
CA LEU A 190 -6.24 -15.31 -3.81
C LEU A 190 -7.57 -15.58 -4.53
N SER A 191 -8.13 -16.77 -4.33
CA SER A 191 -9.53 -17.06 -4.66
C SER A 191 -10.43 -16.74 -3.46
N HIS A 192 -11.48 -15.98 -3.68
CA HIS A 192 -12.48 -15.64 -2.66
C HIS A 192 -13.90 -15.76 -3.19
N ARG A 193 -14.87 -15.74 -2.30
CA ARG A 193 -16.29 -15.79 -2.66
C ARG A 193 -16.80 -14.38 -2.91
N ILE A 194 -17.45 -14.18 -4.05
CA ILE A 194 -18.02 -12.91 -4.48
C ILE A 194 -19.43 -13.13 -5.03
N TYR A 195 -20.34 -12.19 -4.78
CA TYR A 195 -21.69 -12.23 -5.35
C TYR A 195 -21.71 -11.43 -6.65
N LEU A 196 -21.98 -12.09 -7.76
CA LEU A 196 -22.01 -11.49 -9.09
C LEU A 196 -23.39 -11.61 -9.73
N ASN A 197 -23.80 -10.54 -10.43
CA ASN A 197 -25.06 -10.52 -11.17
C ASN A 197 -24.99 -11.41 -12.41
N ASN A 198 -26.04 -12.22 -12.62
CA ASN A 198 -26.14 -13.22 -13.68
C ASN A 198 -27.41 -13.10 -14.53
N ALA A 199 -28.29 -12.15 -14.21
CA ALA A 199 -29.53 -11.92 -14.98
C ALA A 199 -29.92 -10.45 -14.97
N VAL A 200 -30.58 -10.02 -16.04
CA VAL A 200 -31.16 -8.68 -16.22
C VAL A 200 -32.59 -8.78 -16.69
N THR A 201 -33.47 -8.03 -16.06
CA THR A 201 -34.90 -7.91 -16.45
C THR A 201 -35.26 -6.44 -16.58
N ASN A 202 -35.78 -6.02 -17.70
CA ASN A 202 -36.16 -4.63 -17.99
C ASN A 202 -35.00 -3.63 -17.83
N GLY A 203 -33.77 -4.06 -18.13
CA GLY A 203 -32.55 -3.23 -17.98
C GLY A 203 -31.97 -3.16 -16.58
N TYR A 204 -32.53 -3.91 -15.63
CA TYR A 204 -32.08 -3.94 -14.22
C TYR A 204 -31.49 -5.29 -13.84
N PRO A 205 -30.46 -5.37 -13.05
CA PRO A 205 -30.01 -6.61 -12.45
C PRO A 205 -31.13 -7.27 -11.69
N SER A 206 -31.48 -8.52 -12.04
CA SER A 206 -32.64 -9.27 -11.48
C SER A 206 -32.23 -10.57 -10.83
N GLY A 207 -30.98 -10.98 -10.89
CA GLY A 207 -30.45 -12.18 -10.27
C GLY A 207 -28.95 -12.09 -10.06
N GLY A 208 -28.46 -12.98 -9.20
CA GLY A 208 -27.04 -13.13 -8.92
C GLY A 208 -26.75 -14.41 -8.17
N ALA A 209 -25.50 -14.77 -8.07
CA ALA A 209 -25.04 -15.95 -7.36
C ALA A 209 -23.67 -15.71 -6.74
N TRP A 210 -23.38 -16.45 -5.67
CA TRP A 210 -22.04 -16.58 -5.13
C TRP A 210 -21.18 -17.43 -6.05
N VAL A 211 -20.03 -16.91 -6.42
CA VAL A 211 -19.04 -17.61 -7.23
C VAL A 211 -17.66 -17.52 -6.58
N SER A 212 -16.80 -18.49 -6.83
CA SER A 212 -15.39 -18.36 -6.49
C SER A 212 -14.71 -17.60 -7.61
N SER A 213 -14.03 -16.51 -7.27
CA SER A 213 -13.33 -15.70 -8.24
C SER A 213 -11.93 -15.31 -7.78
N THR A 214 -11.05 -15.06 -8.73
CA THR A 214 -9.69 -14.58 -8.52
C THR A 214 -9.47 -13.20 -9.10
N VAL A 215 -10.12 -12.88 -10.23
CA VAL A 215 -9.94 -11.63 -10.98
C VAL A 215 -11.26 -11.22 -11.59
N ASP A 216 -11.71 -10.01 -11.28
CA ASP A 216 -12.94 -9.43 -11.83
C ASP A 216 -12.75 -7.96 -12.22
N LEU A 217 -13.65 -7.44 -13.06
CA LEU A 217 -13.77 -5.99 -13.23
C LEU A 217 -14.26 -5.37 -11.93
N MET A 218 -13.84 -4.13 -11.66
CA MET A 218 -14.36 -3.33 -10.56
C MET A 218 -15.84 -2.97 -10.80
N CYS A 219 -16.56 -2.60 -9.73
CA CYS A 219 -17.87 -1.97 -9.79
C CYS A 219 -17.78 -0.46 -9.53
N GLU A 220 -18.88 0.27 -9.74
CA GLU A 220 -18.95 1.71 -9.50
C GLU A 220 -18.62 2.04 -8.03
N GLU A 221 -19.13 1.26 -7.08
CA GLU A 221 -18.85 1.46 -5.66
C GLU A 221 -17.37 1.30 -5.32
N MET A 222 -16.68 0.34 -5.92
CA MET A 222 -15.24 0.17 -5.73
C MET A 222 -14.44 1.37 -6.22
N VAL A 223 -14.92 2.05 -7.26
CA VAL A 223 -14.22 3.19 -7.86
C VAL A 223 -14.66 4.52 -7.25
N TYR A 224 -15.96 4.74 -7.05
CA TYR A 224 -16.54 6.03 -6.68
C TYR A 224 -17.12 6.08 -5.26
N GLY A 225 -17.24 4.94 -4.58
CA GLY A 225 -17.86 4.84 -3.27
C GLY A 225 -19.39 4.74 -3.31
N SER A 226 -20.01 4.85 -4.48
CA SER A 226 -21.45 4.73 -4.69
C SER A 226 -21.77 4.33 -6.13
N GLY A 227 -22.92 3.72 -6.34
CA GLY A 227 -23.51 3.56 -7.67
C GLY A 227 -23.88 4.93 -8.25
N ILE A 228 -23.56 5.15 -9.50
CA ILE A 228 -23.81 6.40 -10.21
C ILE A 228 -24.82 6.17 -11.33
N PHE A 229 -24.53 5.26 -12.23
CA PHE A 229 -25.38 4.94 -13.38
C PHE A 229 -26.10 3.61 -13.25
N HIS A 230 -25.53 2.64 -12.52
CA HIS A 230 -26.24 1.39 -12.35
C HIS A 230 -27.48 1.60 -11.46
N PRO A 231 -28.61 1.01 -11.82
CA PRO A 231 -29.80 1.12 -11.03
C PRO A 231 -29.56 0.49 -9.66
N VAL A 232 -29.85 1.23 -8.60
CA VAL A 232 -29.80 0.71 -7.22
C VAL A 232 -30.70 -0.52 -7.18
N SER A 233 -30.09 -1.68 -7.03
CA SER A 233 -30.84 -2.91 -6.84
C SER A 233 -31.87 -2.69 -5.74
N THR A 234 -33.11 -3.05 -6.00
CA THR A 234 -34.19 -3.00 -5.03
C THR A 234 -33.98 -4.05 -3.93
N GLY A 235 -32.84 -4.02 -3.30
CA GLY A 235 -32.46 -4.60 -2.01
C GLY A 235 -32.70 -6.09 -1.78
N SER A 236 -33.62 -6.70 -2.49
CA SER A 236 -34.08 -8.07 -2.22
C SER A 236 -33.21 -9.16 -2.86
N THR A 237 -32.37 -8.82 -3.81
CA THR A 237 -31.53 -9.77 -4.56
C THR A 237 -30.07 -9.80 -4.11
N VAL A 238 -29.64 -8.82 -3.33
CA VAL A 238 -28.24 -8.74 -2.83
C VAL A 238 -28.21 -9.18 -1.37
N PRO A 239 -27.50 -10.29 -1.04
CA PRO A 239 -27.39 -10.78 0.33
C PRO A 239 -26.78 -9.75 1.29
N ALA A 240 -27.20 -9.79 2.55
CA ALA A 240 -26.71 -8.86 3.58
C ALA A 240 -25.19 -8.94 3.82
N ASN A 241 -24.58 -10.09 3.59
CA ASN A 241 -23.13 -10.33 3.71
C ASN A 241 -22.32 -9.92 2.47
N HIS A 242 -22.98 -9.41 1.43
CA HIS A 242 -22.34 -8.82 0.24
C HIS A 242 -22.09 -7.31 0.42
N ARG A 243 -21.55 -6.93 1.56
CA ARG A 243 -21.43 -5.49 1.90
C ARG A 243 -20.17 -4.83 1.40
N VAL A 244 -19.11 -5.60 1.23
CA VAL A 244 -17.78 -5.07 0.97
C VAL A 244 -17.69 -4.29 -0.33
N GLU A 245 -18.34 -4.74 -1.38
CA GLU A 245 -18.31 -4.08 -2.68
C GLU A 245 -19.15 -2.79 -2.76
N LYS A 246 -19.77 -2.42 -1.65
CA LYS A 246 -20.44 -1.11 -1.48
C LYS A 246 -19.52 -0.07 -0.85
N SER A 247 -18.24 -0.34 -0.74
CA SER A 247 -17.24 0.60 -0.26
C SER A 247 -16.21 0.92 -1.35
N GLN A 248 -15.76 2.17 -1.36
CA GLN A 248 -14.70 2.61 -2.25
C GLN A 248 -13.39 1.91 -1.87
N LEU A 249 -12.62 1.51 -2.87
CA LEU A 249 -11.25 1.07 -2.62
C LEU A 249 -10.43 2.22 -2.02
N PRO A 250 -9.71 2.01 -0.92
CA PRO A 250 -8.91 3.04 -0.25
C PRO A 250 -7.99 3.82 -1.19
N LEU A 251 -7.46 3.18 -2.23
CA LEU A 251 -6.65 3.84 -3.25
C LEU A 251 -7.37 5.03 -3.89
N PHE A 252 -8.61 4.83 -4.30
CA PHE A 252 -9.38 5.85 -5.00
C PHE A 252 -9.96 6.91 -4.06
N ALA A 253 -10.17 6.55 -2.78
CA ALA A 253 -10.59 7.48 -1.75
C ALA A 253 -9.44 8.42 -1.33
N LEU A 254 -8.22 7.89 -1.16
CA LEU A 254 -7.06 8.65 -0.72
C LEU A 254 -6.36 9.41 -1.86
N GLU A 255 -6.42 8.87 -3.08
CA GLU A 255 -5.79 9.47 -4.26
C GLU A 255 -6.73 9.37 -5.48
N PRO A 256 -7.75 10.24 -5.56
CA PRO A 256 -8.75 10.24 -6.63
C PRO A 256 -8.18 10.36 -8.04
N SER A 257 -6.98 10.93 -8.20
CA SER A 257 -6.31 11.00 -9.49
C SER A 257 -6.01 9.61 -10.09
N ARG A 258 -6.01 8.56 -9.26
CA ARG A 258 -5.83 7.17 -9.70
C ARG A 258 -7.06 6.55 -10.33
N ILE A 259 -8.22 7.19 -10.23
CA ILE A 259 -9.43 6.78 -10.97
C ILE A 259 -9.14 6.91 -12.47
N THR A 260 -8.59 8.06 -12.88
CA THR A 260 -8.18 8.24 -14.28
C THR A 260 -6.88 7.48 -14.58
N ASN A 261 -6.82 6.86 -15.75
CA ASN A 261 -5.60 6.27 -16.31
C ASN A 261 -5.29 6.80 -17.71
N ARG A 262 -5.95 7.94 -18.10
CA ARG A 262 -5.95 8.54 -19.44
C ARG A 262 -6.54 7.64 -20.54
N GLY A 263 -7.07 6.49 -20.16
CA GLY A 263 -7.84 5.58 -21.00
C GLY A 263 -9.23 5.38 -20.39
N THR A 264 -10.11 4.82 -21.17
CA THR A 264 -11.44 4.41 -20.71
C THR A 264 -11.37 2.95 -20.25
N TYR A 265 -12.17 2.55 -19.25
CA TYR A 265 -12.22 1.15 -18.83
C TYR A 265 -13.59 0.71 -18.34
N TRP A 266 -13.89 -0.56 -18.55
CA TRP A 266 -15.13 -1.18 -18.15
C TRP A 266 -15.24 -1.39 -16.65
N LEU A 267 -16.46 -1.19 -16.15
CA LEU A 267 -16.92 -1.71 -14.87
C LEU A 267 -17.91 -2.84 -15.10
N ARG A 268 -18.17 -3.67 -14.08
CA ARG A 268 -19.04 -4.85 -14.22
C ARG A 268 -20.52 -4.57 -14.08
N ASP A 269 -20.90 -3.34 -13.70
CA ASP A 269 -22.29 -2.98 -13.40
C ASP A 269 -23.12 -2.83 -14.66
N VAL A 270 -24.31 -3.45 -14.64
CA VAL A 270 -25.30 -3.28 -15.70
C VAL A 270 -26.04 -1.97 -15.46
N VAL A 271 -26.08 -1.13 -16.48
CA VAL A 271 -26.76 0.18 -16.44
C VAL A 271 -28.11 0.12 -17.17
N SER A 272 -28.19 -0.69 -18.21
CA SER A 272 -29.40 -0.81 -19.04
C SER A 272 -29.44 -2.15 -19.75
N ALA A 273 -30.51 -2.42 -20.49
CA ALA A 273 -30.63 -3.62 -21.33
C ALA A 273 -29.52 -3.74 -22.41
N ALA A 274 -28.76 -2.67 -22.66
CA ALA A 274 -27.76 -2.59 -23.73
C ALA A 274 -26.34 -2.23 -23.28
N GLY A 275 -26.15 -1.75 -22.05
CA GLY A 275 -24.89 -1.16 -21.62
C GLY A 275 -24.45 -1.48 -20.20
N PHE A 276 -23.15 -1.35 -20.00
CA PHE A 276 -22.46 -1.47 -18.72
C PHE A 276 -21.86 -0.13 -18.31
N ALA A 277 -21.65 0.04 -17.00
CA ALA A 277 -20.93 1.16 -16.42
C ALA A 277 -19.47 1.19 -16.93
N PHE A 278 -18.91 2.38 -16.95
CA PHE A 278 -17.65 2.68 -17.63
C PHE A 278 -16.97 3.87 -16.96
N VAL A 279 -15.67 3.87 -16.88
CA VAL A 279 -14.89 5.03 -16.45
C VAL A 279 -14.32 5.71 -17.68
N TYR A 280 -14.64 6.99 -17.86
CA TYR A 280 -14.10 7.78 -18.97
C TYR A 280 -12.63 8.17 -18.71
N GLY A 281 -11.87 8.49 -19.77
CA GLY A 281 -10.46 8.81 -19.69
C GLY A 281 -10.09 9.98 -18.75
N SER A 282 -11.07 10.85 -18.47
CA SER A 282 -10.96 11.94 -17.47
C SER A 282 -11.27 11.51 -16.03
N GLY A 283 -11.68 10.25 -15.79
CA GLY A 283 -12.07 9.74 -14.50
C GLY A 283 -13.56 9.85 -14.18
N ASN A 284 -14.36 10.42 -15.07
CA ASN A 284 -15.81 10.53 -14.87
C ASN A 284 -16.49 9.16 -15.02
N ALA A 285 -17.51 8.93 -14.21
CA ALA A 285 -18.45 7.83 -14.45
C ALA A 285 -19.20 8.05 -15.77
N ASP A 286 -19.44 6.97 -16.50
CA ASP A 286 -20.19 6.95 -17.72
C ASP A 286 -20.76 5.53 -17.95
N TYR A 287 -21.42 5.30 -19.06
CA TYR A 287 -21.86 3.99 -19.50
C TYR A 287 -21.82 3.89 -21.02
N TYR A 288 -21.60 2.68 -21.50
CA TYR A 288 -21.55 2.43 -22.95
C TYR A 288 -22.23 1.13 -23.33
N GLY A 289 -22.62 1.05 -24.60
CA GLY A 289 -23.15 -0.19 -25.19
C GLY A 289 -22.14 -1.33 -25.09
N ALA A 290 -22.61 -2.51 -24.73
CA ALA A 290 -21.77 -3.68 -24.42
C ALA A 290 -20.84 -4.10 -25.58
N SER A 291 -21.12 -3.71 -26.81
CA SER A 291 -20.30 -4.03 -27.99
C SER A 291 -19.12 -3.07 -28.24
N LEU A 292 -19.00 -2.01 -27.44
CA LEU A 292 -17.85 -1.11 -27.52
C LEU A 292 -16.57 -1.83 -27.04
N SER A 293 -15.43 -1.51 -27.66
CA SER A 293 -14.13 -1.94 -27.18
C SER A 293 -13.62 -0.94 -26.15
N GLY A 294 -13.55 -1.33 -24.90
CA GLY A 294 -13.06 -0.53 -23.79
C GLY A 294 -11.94 -1.22 -23.01
N GLY A 295 -11.25 -0.48 -22.17
CA GLY A 295 -10.12 -0.99 -21.41
C GLY A 295 -10.52 -2.04 -20.37
N VAL A 296 -9.67 -3.02 -20.16
CA VAL A 296 -9.76 -4.02 -19.10
C VAL A 296 -8.79 -3.66 -17.99
N ARG A 297 -9.33 -3.18 -16.87
CA ARG A 297 -8.61 -2.78 -15.67
C ARG A 297 -9.22 -3.52 -14.47
N PRO A 298 -8.82 -4.77 -14.22
CA PRO A 298 -9.40 -5.59 -13.17
C PRO A 298 -8.87 -5.24 -11.78
N ALA A 299 -9.58 -5.75 -10.75
CA ALA A 299 -9.08 -5.88 -9.39
C ALA A 299 -8.91 -7.36 -9.03
N PHE A 300 -7.92 -7.65 -8.19
CA PHE A 300 -7.65 -8.99 -7.66
C PHE A 300 -6.95 -8.90 -6.30
N ALA A 301 -6.89 -9.99 -5.56
CA ALA A 301 -6.17 -10.06 -4.30
C ALA A 301 -4.98 -11.00 -4.38
N ILE A 302 -3.95 -10.70 -3.55
CA ILE A 302 -2.82 -11.58 -3.28
C ILE A 302 -2.66 -11.82 -1.78
N SER A 303 -2.13 -13.00 -1.41
CA SER A 303 -1.80 -13.37 -0.03
C SER A 303 -0.48 -14.12 0.07
#